data_e7b42b12f1daf24d5f2649b0252d695a
#
_entry.id   e7b42b12f1daf24d5f2649b0252d695a
#
_cell.length_a   1.000
_cell.length_b   1.000
_cell.length_c   1.000
_cell.angle_alpha   90.00
_cell.angle_beta   90.00
_cell.angle_gamma   90.00
#
_symmetry.space_group_name_H-M   'P 1'
#
loop_
_entity.id
_entity.type
_entity.pdbx_description
1 polymer ?
#
loop_
_entity_poly.entity_id
_entity_poly.type
_entity_poly.pdbx_seq_one_letter_code
_entity_poly.pdbx_strand_id
1 'polypeptide(L)'
;MMFPAAAALAWAVLVYIGIDFGFWGKVFDMSAGAERVWRASGEAILAATFLVFLFAYLNLNRWHVRYVHITLAWLVGLAALVGLAVFDPAIASGIARISLALVAVVGLALVIYLSTHGYDRAVLLIPTWLLLVVWVVATAMTVCGFVTNDIIGPALLGGLVLIVMLIGFTVMQHAFAGGMASGMVTDVERRALALTGAGDMIWDWDVASDKVFTSPETEAALGLKHGALDGPAARWLDVLHQLDRDRFRAALDSVLEQRRGRVAQDFRMRTADGHYLWFALRARPVVGSDGEVV
;
A
#
# COMPACT_ATOMS: atom_id res chain seq x y z
N MET A 1 8.86 -5.21 0.32
CA MET A 1 9.34 -5.89 1.53
C MET A 1 8.25 -6.64 2.31
N MET A 2 6.97 -6.35 2.12
CA MET A 2 5.83 -6.95 2.82
C MET A 2 5.69 -8.47 2.59
N PHE A 3 5.76 -8.94 1.34
CA PHE A 3 5.63 -10.36 1.00
C PHE A 3 6.70 -11.26 1.65
N PRO A 4 8.01 -10.94 1.58
CA PRO A 4 9.02 -11.76 2.25
C PRO A 4 8.86 -11.76 3.77
N ALA A 5 8.39 -10.67 4.39
CA ALA A 5 8.13 -10.63 5.82
C ALA A 5 6.95 -11.54 6.21
N ALA A 6 5.86 -11.56 5.44
CA ALA A 6 4.74 -12.47 5.66
C ALA A 6 5.13 -13.93 5.45
N ALA A 7 5.94 -14.23 4.43
CA ALA A 7 6.47 -15.58 4.19
C ALA A 7 7.38 -16.04 5.34
N ALA A 8 8.28 -15.18 5.81
CA ALA A 8 9.15 -15.47 6.95
C ALA A 8 8.34 -15.78 8.23
N LEU A 9 7.27 -15.02 8.48
CA LEU A 9 6.38 -15.26 9.60
C LEU A 9 5.65 -16.60 9.45
N ALA A 10 5.13 -16.91 8.27
CA ALA A 10 4.46 -18.21 8.02
C ALA A 10 5.40 -19.39 8.25
N TRP A 11 6.66 -19.29 7.80
CA TRP A 11 7.70 -20.30 8.05
C TRP A 11 8.04 -20.40 9.54
N ALA A 12 8.19 -19.28 10.25
CA ALA A 12 8.47 -19.29 11.68
C ALA A 12 7.35 -20.00 12.47
N VAL A 13 6.09 -19.72 12.13
CA VAL A 13 4.92 -20.39 12.75
C VAL A 13 4.90 -21.89 12.43
N LEU A 14 5.16 -22.28 11.19
CA LEU A 14 5.19 -23.70 10.79
C LEU A 14 6.28 -24.47 11.55
N VAL A 15 7.47 -23.90 11.66
CA VAL A 15 8.58 -24.48 12.42
C VAL A 15 8.22 -24.59 13.91
N TYR A 16 7.65 -23.51 14.50
CA TYR A 16 7.24 -23.49 15.89
C TYR A 16 6.18 -24.57 16.22
N ILE A 17 5.15 -24.68 15.37
CA ILE A 17 4.12 -25.73 15.50
C ILE A 17 4.75 -27.13 15.44
N GLY A 18 5.67 -27.36 14.51
CA GLY A 18 6.38 -28.62 14.39
C GLY A 18 7.21 -28.97 15.63
N ILE A 19 7.78 -27.95 16.32
CA ILE A 19 8.48 -28.16 17.61
C ILE A 19 7.47 -28.56 18.70
N ASP A 20 6.34 -27.85 18.78
CA ASP A 20 5.36 -28.07 19.84
C ASP A 20 4.64 -29.43 19.71
N PHE A 21 4.39 -29.89 18.50
CA PHE A 21 3.90 -31.26 18.23
C PHE A 21 4.97 -32.34 18.36
N GLY A 22 6.22 -32.00 18.66
CA GLY A 22 7.32 -32.96 18.72
C GLY A 22 7.68 -33.57 17.35
N PHE A 23 7.22 -32.99 16.25
CA PHE A 23 7.50 -33.50 14.90
C PHE A 23 9.00 -33.51 14.59
N TRP A 24 9.66 -32.39 14.87
CA TRP A 24 11.10 -32.26 14.61
C TRP A 24 11.93 -33.17 15.53
N GLY A 25 11.48 -33.37 16.77
CA GLY A 25 12.12 -34.31 17.69
C GLY A 25 12.16 -35.74 17.15
N LYS A 26 11.09 -36.16 16.46
CA LYS A 26 11.02 -37.51 15.83
C LYS A 26 11.82 -37.58 14.52
N VAL A 27 11.87 -36.51 13.73
CA VAL A 27 12.60 -36.50 12.47
C VAL A 27 14.12 -36.45 12.68
N PHE A 28 14.59 -35.68 13.67
CA PHE A 28 16.01 -35.43 13.90
C PHE A 28 16.56 -36.18 15.15
N ASP A 29 15.76 -37.02 15.81
CA ASP A 29 16.12 -37.75 17.04
C ASP A 29 16.74 -36.84 18.11
N MET A 30 16.06 -35.73 18.40
CA MET A 30 16.58 -34.69 19.29
C MET A 30 16.45 -35.10 20.76
N SER A 31 17.48 -34.80 21.57
CA SER A 31 17.39 -34.92 23.02
C SER A 31 16.41 -33.92 23.63
N ALA A 32 15.82 -34.25 24.79
CA ALA A 32 14.91 -33.36 25.52
C ALA A 32 15.54 -31.96 25.86
N GLY A 33 16.89 -31.93 26.01
CA GLY A 33 17.62 -30.66 26.16
C GLY A 33 17.61 -29.82 24.90
N ALA A 34 17.89 -30.46 23.76
CA ALA A 34 17.87 -29.78 22.46
C ALA A 34 16.46 -29.26 22.12
N GLU A 35 15.41 -30.05 22.40
CA GLU A 35 14.02 -29.63 22.18
C GLU A 35 13.66 -28.35 22.92
N ARG A 36 14.10 -28.18 24.18
CA ARG A 36 13.90 -26.96 24.97
C ARG A 36 14.60 -25.74 24.36
N VAL A 37 15.83 -25.94 23.87
CA VAL A 37 16.58 -24.86 23.16
C VAL A 37 15.87 -24.47 21.87
N TRP A 38 15.41 -25.43 21.09
CA TRP A 38 14.67 -25.18 19.85
C TRP A 38 13.37 -24.43 20.11
N ARG A 39 12.63 -24.83 21.16
CA ARG A 39 11.39 -24.15 21.55
C ARG A 39 11.65 -22.69 21.95
N ALA A 40 12.62 -22.42 22.82
CA ALA A 40 12.97 -21.07 23.24
C ALA A 40 13.45 -20.20 22.05
N SER A 41 14.27 -20.77 21.17
CA SER A 41 14.71 -20.09 19.94
C SER A 41 13.54 -19.82 19.01
N GLY A 42 12.61 -20.77 18.85
CA GLY A 42 11.41 -20.61 18.03
C GLY A 42 10.49 -19.49 18.52
N GLU A 43 10.30 -19.35 19.83
CA GLU A 43 9.53 -18.25 20.43
C GLU A 43 10.18 -16.89 20.18
N ALA A 44 11.52 -16.79 20.28
CA ALA A 44 12.23 -15.56 19.96
C ALA A 44 12.14 -15.20 18.47
N ILE A 45 12.28 -16.18 17.58
CA ILE A 45 12.13 -15.99 16.13
C ILE A 45 10.69 -15.59 15.78
N LEU A 46 9.70 -16.18 16.44
CA LEU A 46 8.30 -15.86 16.26
C LEU A 46 8.03 -14.37 16.62
N ALA A 47 8.52 -13.93 17.78
CA ALA A 47 8.41 -12.52 18.18
C ALA A 47 9.10 -11.58 17.18
N ALA A 48 10.30 -11.95 16.69
CA ALA A 48 11.04 -11.19 15.70
C ALA A 48 10.30 -11.07 14.37
N THR A 49 9.72 -12.18 13.88
CA THR A 49 9.00 -12.19 12.60
C THR A 49 7.68 -11.40 12.65
N PHE A 50 6.94 -11.44 13.77
CA PHE A 50 5.79 -10.56 13.98
C PHE A 50 6.18 -9.08 13.98
N LEU A 51 7.29 -8.72 14.64
CA LEU A 51 7.80 -7.35 14.67
C LEU A 51 8.23 -6.87 13.28
N VAL A 52 8.97 -7.70 12.53
CA VAL A 52 9.39 -7.40 11.15
C VAL A 52 8.18 -7.26 10.23
N PHE A 53 7.19 -8.15 10.37
CA PHE A 53 5.97 -8.07 9.57
C PHE A 53 5.20 -6.77 9.84
N LEU A 54 4.99 -6.40 11.10
CA LEU A 54 4.34 -5.14 11.48
C LEU A 54 5.06 -3.93 10.87
N PHE A 55 6.38 -3.89 11.04
CA PHE A 55 7.22 -2.82 10.50
C PHE A 55 7.13 -2.72 8.97
N ALA A 56 7.23 -3.85 8.26
CA ALA A 56 7.20 -3.91 6.82
C ALA A 56 5.81 -3.59 6.25
N TYR A 57 4.74 -4.08 6.89
CA TYR A 57 3.37 -3.86 6.43
C TYR A 57 2.93 -2.41 6.59
N LEU A 58 3.16 -1.82 7.76
CA LEU A 58 2.81 -0.42 8.04
C LEU A 58 3.80 0.58 7.43
N ASN A 59 4.91 0.09 6.86
CA ASN A 59 5.94 0.92 6.22
C ASN A 59 6.45 2.03 7.17
N LEU A 60 6.74 1.65 8.43
CA LEU A 60 7.05 2.58 9.52
C LEU A 60 8.29 3.46 9.28
N ASN A 61 9.18 3.07 8.36
CA ASN A 61 10.33 3.86 7.96
C ASN A 61 9.94 5.22 7.33
N ARG A 62 8.73 5.35 6.77
CA ARG A 62 8.21 6.60 6.20
C ARG A 62 7.77 7.62 7.26
N TRP A 63 7.44 7.15 8.46
CA TRP A 63 6.88 8.03 9.50
C TRP A 63 7.97 8.74 10.31
N HIS A 64 8.97 8.00 10.77
CA HIS A 64 10.09 8.59 11.49
C HIS A 64 11.29 7.63 11.60
N VAL A 65 12.50 8.15 11.44
CA VAL A 65 13.76 7.37 11.52
C VAL A 65 13.92 6.66 12.88
N ARG A 66 13.35 7.19 13.96
CA ARG A 66 13.39 6.57 15.29
C ARG A 66 12.75 5.17 15.33
N TYR A 67 11.67 4.94 14.54
CA TYR A 67 11.04 3.62 14.49
C TYR A 67 11.98 2.54 13.96
N VAL A 68 12.83 2.88 13.01
CA VAL A 68 13.85 1.96 12.47
C VAL A 68 14.85 1.57 13.56
N HIS A 69 15.34 2.54 14.32
CA HIS A 69 16.32 2.28 15.39
C HIS A 69 15.73 1.45 16.54
N ILE A 70 14.50 1.75 16.95
CA ILE A 70 13.79 0.98 18.00
C ILE A 70 13.57 -0.45 17.54
N THR A 71 13.08 -0.65 16.32
CA THR A 71 12.84 -1.98 15.76
C THR A 71 14.14 -2.76 15.63
N LEU A 72 15.21 -2.12 15.14
CA LEU A 72 16.52 -2.76 15.01
C LEU A 72 17.10 -3.16 16.38
N ALA A 73 17.03 -2.28 17.37
CA ALA A 73 17.50 -2.58 18.74
C ALA A 73 16.72 -3.76 19.35
N TRP A 74 15.40 -3.82 19.10
CA TRP A 74 14.57 -4.92 19.58
C TRP A 74 14.91 -6.23 18.88
N LEU A 75 15.13 -6.21 17.55
CA LEU A 75 15.56 -7.39 16.78
C LEU A 75 16.92 -7.91 17.23
N VAL A 76 17.87 -7.02 17.54
CA VAL A 76 19.18 -7.40 18.10
C VAL A 76 18.99 -8.08 19.47
N GLY A 77 18.11 -7.55 20.33
CA GLY A 77 17.77 -8.17 21.61
C GLY A 77 17.17 -9.57 21.42
N LEU A 78 16.23 -9.75 20.48
CA LEU A 78 15.63 -11.04 20.17
C LEU A 78 16.65 -12.04 19.57
N ALA A 79 17.57 -11.57 18.74
CA ALA A 79 18.67 -12.40 18.24
C ALA A 79 19.61 -12.85 19.38
N ALA A 80 19.88 -11.98 20.35
CA ALA A 80 20.66 -12.35 21.55
C ALA A 80 19.94 -13.41 22.41
N LEU A 81 18.59 -13.41 22.43
CA LEU A 81 17.82 -14.45 23.13
C LEU A 81 18.00 -15.83 22.51
N VAL A 82 18.18 -15.93 21.19
CA VAL A 82 18.50 -17.21 20.54
C VAL A 82 19.84 -17.73 21.02
N GLY A 83 20.84 -16.85 21.22
CA GLY A 83 22.11 -17.24 21.85
C GLY A 83 21.94 -17.63 23.33
N LEU A 84 21.14 -16.90 24.09
CA LEU A 84 20.85 -17.20 25.49
C LEU A 84 20.10 -18.54 25.66
N ALA A 85 19.25 -18.92 24.70
CA ALA A 85 18.51 -20.18 24.73
C ALA A 85 19.41 -21.42 24.81
N VAL A 86 20.66 -21.32 24.33
CA VAL A 86 21.65 -22.41 24.43
C VAL A 86 22.12 -22.60 25.88
N PHE A 87 22.21 -21.52 26.68
CA PHE A 87 22.69 -21.54 28.05
C PHE A 87 21.55 -21.75 29.05
N ASP A 88 20.49 -20.97 28.90
CA ASP A 88 19.29 -21.05 29.76
C ASP A 88 18.01 -20.90 28.91
N PRO A 89 17.46 -22.02 28.43
CA PRO A 89 16.26 -22.00 27.60
C PRO A 89 15.01 -21.52 28.36
N ALA A 90 14.95 -21.64 29.69
CA ALA A 90 13.79 -21.23 30.46
C ALA A 90 13.71 -19.70 30.56
N ILE A 91 14.81 -19.03 30.85
CA ILE A 91 14.88 -17.56 30.87
C ILE A 91 14.66 -17.00 29.46
N ALA A 92 15.30 -17.57 28.44
CA ALA A 92 15.16 -17.13 27.06
C ALA A 92 13.70 -17.21 26.58
N SER A 93 13.01 -18.33 26.84
CA SER A 93 11.60 -18.52 26.53
C SER A 93 10.70 -17.52 27.27
N GLY A 94 10.92 -17.30 28.57
CA GLY A 94 10.18 -16.30 29.35
C GLY A 94 10.28 -14.90 28.75
N ILE A 95 11.50 -14.43 28.44
CA ILE A 95 11.72 -13.11 27.84
C ILE A 95 11.13 -13.04 26.41
N ALA A 96 11.25 -14.10 25.62
CA ALA A 96 10.68 -14.15 24.28
C ALA A 96 9.14 -14.02 24.30
N ARG A 97 8.45 -14.69 25.22
CA ARG A 97 6.99 -14.57 25.41
C ARG A 97 6.57 -13.18 25.85
N ILE A 98 7.32 -12.54 26.78
CA ILE A 98 7.08 -11.14 27.18
C ILE A 98 7.27 -10.22 25.97
N SER A 99 8.32 -10.42 25.18
CA SER A 99 8.56 -9.66 23.95
C SER A 99 7.41 -9.81 22.93
N LEU A 100 6.92 -11.03 22.74
CA LEU A 100 5.78 -11.27 21.86
C LEU A 100 4.51 -10.58 22.37
N ALA A 101 4.26 -10.61 23.68
CA ALA A 101 3.16 -9.90 24.30
C ALA A 101 3.27 -8.37 24.09
N LEU A 102 4.48 -7.81 24.24
CA LEU A 102 4.72 -6.39 23.95
C LEU A 102 4.49 -6.07 22.47
N VAL A 103 4.98 -6.89 21.55
CA VAL A 103 4.73 -6.72 20.10
C VAL A 103 3.23 -6.74 19.80
N ALA A 104 2.48 -7.65 20.42
CA ALA A 104 1.03 -7.76 20.23
C ALA A 104 0.30 -6.51 20.75
N VAL A 105 0.57 -6.09 21.99
CA VAL A 105 -0.13 -4.95 22.64
C VAL A 105 0.27 -3.63 22.02
N VAL A 106 1.57 -3.36 21.90
CA VAL A 106 2.08 -2.12 21.32
C VAL A 106 1.71 -2.05 19.83
N GLY A 107 1.78 -3.19 19.14
CA GLY A 107 1.37 -3.30 17.73
C GLY A 107 -0.13 -3.00 17.56
N LEU A 108 -1.01 -3.51 18.42
CA LEU A 108 -2.44 -3.18 18.38
C LEU A 108 -2.67 -1.69 18.63
N ALA A 109 -2.02 -1.11 19.65
CA ALA A 109 -2.13 0.31 19.94
C ALA A 109 -1.68 1.17 18.74
N LEU A 110 -0.57 0.79 18.10
CA LEU A 110 -0.07 1.46 16.90
C LEU A 110 -1.02 1.33 15.71
N VAL A 111 -1.57 0.13 15.48
CA VAL A 111 -2.55 -0.13 14.41
C VAL A 111 -3.81 0.70 14.61
N ILE A 112 -4.35 0.78 15.84
CA ILE A 112 -5.50 1.62 16.16
C ILE A 112 -5.16 3.10 15.97
N TYR A 113 -4.02 3.55 16.48
CA TYR A 113 -3.58 4.95 16.32
C TYR A 113 -3.49 5.36 14.84
N LEU A 114 -2.85 4.54 14.00
CA LEU A 114 -2.71 4.83 12.57
C LEU A 114 -4.07 4.76 11.84
N SER A 115 -4.95 3.84 12.23
CA SER A 115 -6.30 3.72 11.67
C SER A 115 -7.12 4.99 11.93
N THR A 116 -7.05 5.56 13.14
CA THR A 116 -7.76 6.82 13.48
C THR A 116 -7.18 8.06 12.78
N HIS A 117 -5.94 7.97 12.29
CA HIS A 117 -5.29 9.04 11.52
C HIS A 117 -5.39 8.84 10.00
N GLY A 118 -6.34 8.03 9.52
CA GLY A 118 -6.66 7.90 8.11
C GLY A 118 -5.70 6.99 7.32
N TYR A 119 -5.00 6.07 8.00
CA TYR A 119 -4.14 5.11 7.33
C TYR A 119 -4.89 3.81 7.04
N ASP A 120 -5.54 3.72 5.88
CA ASP A 120 -6.42 2.61 5.49
C ASP A 120 -5.79 1.22 5.61
N ARG A 121 -4.48 1.12 5.40
CA ARG A 121 -3.75 -0.16 5.57
C ARG A 121 -3.81 -0.68 7.00
N ALA A 122 -3.83 0.21 7.99
CA ALA A 122 -3.89 -0.20 9.38
C ALA A 122 -5.24 -0.82 9.73
N VAL A 123 -6.33 -0.37 9.11
CA VAL A 123 -7.69 -0.90 9.35
C VAL A 123 -7.76 -2.40 9.07
N LEU A 124 -7.11 -2.86 7.99
CA LEU A 124 -7.10 -4.28 7.60
C LEU A 124 -6.36 -5.17 8.60
N LEU A 125 -5.45 -4.60 9.41
CA LEU A 125 -4.72 -5.35 10.44
C LEU A 125 -5.45 -5.47 11.76
N ILE A 126 -6.48 -4.65 12.03
CA ILE A 126 -7.19 -4.64 13.31
C ILE A 126 -7.68 -6.04 13.73
N PRO A 127 -8.42 -6.79 12.88
CA PRO A 127 -8.92 -8.10 13.27
C PRO A 127 -7.80 -9.09 13.60
N THR A 128 -6.75 -9.08 12.80
CA THR A 128 -5.59 -9.98 12.98
C THR A 128 -4.82 -9.65 14.26
N TRP A 129 -4.60 -8.37 14.53
CA TRP A 129 -3.86 -7.94 15.73
C TRP A 129 -4.68 -8.12 17.01
N LEU A 130 -5.99 -7.93 16.95
CA LEU A 130 -6.89 -8.21 18.05
C LEU A 130 -6.88 -9.72 18.39
N LEU A 131 -6.94 -10.58 17.36
CA LEU A 131 -6.84 -12.03 17.55
C LEU A 131 -5.47 -12.43 18.13
N LEU A 132 -4.36 -11.77 17.71
CA LEU A 132 -3.04 -12.00 18.26
C LEU A 132 -2.99 -11.66 19.76
N VAL A 133 -3.57 -10.54 20.19
CA VAL A 133 -3.65 -10.17 21.60
C VAL A 133 -4.46 -11.18 22.40
N VAL A 134 -5.61 -11.61 21.88
CA VAL A 134 -6.43 -12.65 22.51
C VAL A 134 -5.63 -13.95 22.65
N TRP A 135 -4.90 -14.35 21.61
CA TRP A 135 -4.04 -15.53 21.62
C TRP A 135 -2.93 -15.44 22.66
N VAL A 136 -2.26 -14.28 22.76
CA VAL A 136 -1.22 -14.02 23.77
C VAL A 136 -1.78 -14.10 25.19
N VAL A 137 -2.97 -13.51 25.44
CA VAL A 137 -3.63 -13.58 26.74
C VAL A 137 -3.98 -15.04 27.08
N ALA A 138 -4.55 -15.80 26.14
CA ALA A 138 -4.88 -17.20 26.34
C ALA A 138 -3.62 -18.03 26.65
N THR A 139 -2.52 -17.79 25.95
CA THR A 139 -1.23 -18.44 26.21
C THR A 139 -0.71 -18.08 27.60
N ALA A 140 -0.78 -16.82 28.00
CA ALA A 140 -0.37 -16.39 29.33
C ALA A 140 -1.21 -17.04 30.44
N MET A 141 -2.52 -17.14 30.28
CA MET A 141 -3.41 -17.82 31.22
C MET A 141 -3.06 -19.29 31.38
N THR A 142 -2.67 -19.97 30.28
CA THR A 142 -2.24 -21.37 30.30
C THR A 142 -0.90 -21.52 31.03
N VAL A 143 0.07 -20.63 30.76
CA VAL A 143 1.37 -20.63 31.43
C VAL A 143 1.25 -20.36 32.94
N CYS A 144 0.32 -19.48 33.35
CA CYS A 144 0.03 -19.18 34.74
C CYS A 144 -0.78 -20.27 35.44
N GLY A 145 -1.21 -21.32 34.72
CA GLY A 145 -1.98 -22.44 35.29
C GLY A 145 -3.46 -22.14 35.57
N PHE A 146 -3.99 -21.00 35.09
CA PHE A 146 -5.41 -20.68 35.26
C PHE A 146 -6.32 -21.56 34.40
N VAL A 147 -5.78 -22.09 33.32
CA VAL A 147 -6.53 -22.92 32.40
C VAL A 147 -5.69 -24.18 32.10
N THR A 148 -6.14 -25.32 32.61
CA THR A 148 -5.44 -26.60 32.46
C THR A 148 -6.42 -27.64 31.85
N ASN A 149 -6.34 -27.78 30.52
CA ASN A 149 -7.13 -28.78 29.80
C ASN A 149 -6.33 -29.25 28.58
N ASP A 150 -6.42 -30.52 28.26
CA ASP A 150 -5.68 -31.16 27.14
C ASP A 150 -6.03 -30.58 25.76
N ILE A 151 -7.20 -29.92 25.64
CA ILE A 151 -7.66 -29.33 24.38
C ILE A 151 -7.00 -27.98 24.12
N ILE A 152 -6.47 -27.30 25.13
CA ILE A 152 -5.98 -25.93 25.02
C ILE A 152 -4.72 -25.84 24.19
N GLY A 153 -3.77 -26.75 24.35
CA GLY A 153 -2.55 -26.80 23.53
C GLY A 153 -2.86 -26.81 22.03
N PRO A 154 -3.61 -27.82 21.54
CA PRO A 154 -4.04 -27.87 20.14
C PRO A 154 -4.86 -26.64 19.70
N ALA A 155 -5.72 -26.07 20.57
CA ALA A 155 -6.51 -24.89 20.26
C ALA A 155 -5.65 -23.63 20.07
N LEU A 156 -4.61 -23.43 20.91
CA LEU A 156 -3.65 -22.33 20.77
C LEU A 156 -2.85 -22.46 19.48
N LEU A 157 -2.42 -23.66 19.11
CA LEU A 157 -1.72 -23.87 17.83
C LEU A 157 -2.64 -23.60 16.64
N GLY A 158 -3.91 -24.04 16.70
CA GLY A 158 -4.91 -23.72 15.69
C GLY A 158 -5.17 -22.22 15.57
N GLY A 159 -5.21 -21.51 16.71
CA GLY A 159 -5.32 -20.03 16.75
C GLY A 159 -4.14 -19.34 16.07
N LEU A 160 -2.93 -19.83 16.25
CA LEU A 160 -1.75 -19.27 15.61
C LEU A 160 -1.77 -19.50 14.08
N VAL A 161 -2.23 -20.67 13.61
CA VAL A 161 -2.46 -20.93 12.18
C VAL A 161 -3.48 -19.95 11.60
N LEU A 162 -4.59 -19.73 12.31
CA LEU A 162 -5.64 -18.80 11.88
C LEU A 162 -5.09 -17.36 11.75
N ILE A 163 -4.26 -16.91 12.70
CA ILE A 163 -3.60 -15.60 12.63
C ILE A 163 -2.76 -15.48 11.35
N VAL A 164 -1.94 -16.50 11.03
CA VAL A 164 -1.13 -16.50 9.82
C VAL A 164 -1.98 -16.53 8.55
N MET A 165 -3.08 -17.26 8.54
CA MET A 165 -4.04 -17.25 7.42
C MET A 165 -4.67 -15.87 7.22
N LEU A 166 -5.06 -15.19 8.29
CA LEU A 166 -5.59 -13.82 8.23
C LEU A 166 -4.54 -12.83 7.74
N ILE A 167 -3.28 -12.97 8.16
CA ILE A 167 -2.16 -12.18 7.65
C ILE A 167 -1.99 -12.40 6.14
N GLY A 168 -1.98 -13.64 5.69
CA GLY A 168 -1.90 -13.98 4.27
C GLY A 168 -3.04 -13.36 3.46
N PHE A 169 -4.27 -13.45 3.98
CA PHE A 169 -5.44 -12.83 3.36
C PHE A 169 -5.33 -11.30 3.30
N THR A 170 -4.89 -10.66 4.40
CA THR A 170 -4.70 -9.20 4.46
C THR A 170 -3.64 -8.72 3.45
N VAL A 171 -2.52 -9.45 3.37
CA VAL A 171 -1.44 -9.16 2.40
C VAL A 171 -1.94 -9.34 0.97
N MET A 172 -2.71 -10.39 0.71
CA MET A 172 -3.29 -10.68 -0.59
C MET A 172 -4.33 -9.63 -1.00
N GLN A 173 -5.25 -9.26 -0.12
CA GLN A 173 -6.19 -8.15 -0.37
C GLN A 173 -5.46 -6.86 -0.69
N HIS A 174 -4.42 -6.51 0.06
CA HIS A 174 -3.64 -5.32 -0.20
C HIS A 174 -2.93 -5.38 -1.57
N ALA A 175 -2.43 -6.54 -1.97
CA ALA A 175 -1.80 -6.74 -3.28
C ALA A 175 -2.80 -6.59 -4.42
N PHE A 176 -3.99 -7.17 -4.28
CA PHE A 176 -5.05 -7.05 -5.30
C PHE A 176 -5.66 -5.65 -5.33
N ALA A 177 -5.93 -5.03 -4.19
CA ALA A 177 -6.40 -3.65 -4.15
C ALA A 177 -5.38 -2.67 -4.75
N GLY A 178 -4.08 -2.87 -4.47
CA GLY A 178 -2.99 -2.12 -5.11
C GLY A 178 -2.87 -2.40 -6.60
N GLY A 179 -3.13 -3.63 -7.05
CA GLY A 179 -3.12 -4.02 -8.46
C GLY A 179 -4.30 -3.43 -9.24
N MET A 180 -5.50 -3.44 -8.67
CA MET A 180 -6.69 -2.84 -9.29
C MET A 180 -6.64 -1.31 -9.24
N ALA A 181 -6.20 -0.71 -8.13
CA ALA A 181 -6.03 0.74 -8.04
C ALA A 181 -4.85 1.24 -8.89
N SER A 182 -3.77 0.47 -9.04
CA SER A 182 -2.65 0.83 -9.93
C SER A 182 -2.95 0.57 -11.40
N GLY A 183 -3.96 -0.25 -11.70
CA GLY A 183 -4.43 -0.49 -13.08
C GLY A 183 -5.53 0.48 -13.50
N MET A 184 -6.16 1.20 -12.55
CA MET A 184 -7.24 2.15 -12.82
C MET A 184 -6.90 3.62 -12.52
N VAL A 185 -5.90 3.92 -11.72
CA VAL A 185 -5.18 5.20 -11.82
C VAL A 185 -4.27 5.05 -13.02
N THR A 186 -4.89 5.17 -14.15
CA THR A 186 -4.31 4.98 -15.45
C THR A 186 -3.04 5.82 -15.56
N ASP A 187 -2.10 5.33 -16.33
CA ASP A 187 -0.93 6.07 -16.84
C ASP A 187 -1.32 7.50 -17.30
N VAL A 188 -2.56 7.71 -17.65
CA VAL A 188 -3.21 8.97 -17.99
C VAL A 188 -3.33 9.91 -16.78
N GLU A 189 -3.78 9.42 -15.63
CA GLU A 189 -3.94 10.24 -14.43
C GLU A 189 -2.59 10.59 -13.78
N ARG A 190 -1.60 9.68 -13.84
CA ARG A 190 -0.22 10.00 -13.46
C ARG A 190 0.42 11.02 -14.38
N ARG A 191 0.14 10.94 -15.70
CA ARG A 191 0.62 11.92 -16.67
C ARG A 191 -0.09 13.24 -16.49
N ALA A 192 -1.40 13.22 -16.24
CA ALA A 192 -2.17 14.42 -15.93
C ALA A 192 -1.65 15.12 -14.65
N LEU A 193 -1.42 14.38 -13.56
CA LEU A 193 -0.82 14.92 -12.33
C LEU A 193 0.61 15.41 -12.52
N ALA A 194 1.40 14.76 -13.38
CA ALA A 194 2.75 15.22 -13.71
C ALA A 194 2.73 16.52 -14.54
N LEU A 195 1.78 16.65 -15.47
CA LEU A 195 1.58 17.85 -16.28
C LEU A 195 1.05 19.01 -15.44
N THR A 196 0.05 18.76 -14.56
CA THR A 196 -0.44 19.78 -13.61
C THR A 196 0.62 20.22 -12.61
N GLY A 197 1.47 19.29 -12.15
CA GLY A 197 2.61 19.61 -11.29
C GLY A 197 3.71 20.42 -11.97
N ALA A 198 3.78 20.41 -13.31
CA ALA A 198 4.68 21.22 -14.12
C ALA A 198 4.08 22.60 -14.47
N GLY A 199 2.83 22.88 -14.07
CA GLY A 199 2.09 24.09 -14.42
C GLY A 199 1.50 24.08 -15.84
N ASP A 200 1.53 22.94 -16.50
CA ASP A 200 0.92 22.75 -17.82
C ASP A 200 -0.59 22.57 -17.68
N MET A 201 -1.34 23.18 -18.61
CA MET A 201 -2.79 23.10 -18.71
C MET A 201 -3.20 21.94 -19.60
N ILE A 202 -4.27 21.23 -19.23
CA ILE A 202 -4.76 20.07 -19.99
C ILE A 202 -5.91 20.50 -20.88
N TRP A 203 -5.86 20.05 -22.12
CA TRP A 203 -6.93 20.17 -23.10
C TRP A 203 -7.17 18.80 -23.72
N ASP A 204 -8.42 18.37 -23.72
CA ASP A 204 -8.86 17.09 -24.26
C ASP A 204 -10.14 17.29 -25.08
N TRP A 205 -10.23 16.67 -26.24
CA TRP A 205 -11.39 16.74 -27.09
C TRP A 205 -11.82 15.33 -27.52
N ASP A 206 -12.94 14.89 -26.96
CA ASP A 206 -13.67 13.72 -27.44
C ASP A 206 -14.38 14.08 -28.74
N VAL A 207 -13.82 13.64 -29.86
CA VAL A 207 -14.28 13.95 -31.20
C VAL A 207 -15.64 13.29 -31.48
N ALA A 208 -15.89 12.08 -30.95
CA ALA A 208 -17.10 11.32 -31.16
C ALA A 208 -18.34 11.98 -30.51
N SER A 209 -18.16 12.57 -29.31
CA SER A 209 -19.24 13.26 -28.58
C SER A 209 -19.24 14.77 -28.79
N ASP A 210 -18.26 15.32 -29.51
CA ASP A 210 -17.97 16.75 -29.66
C ASP A 210 -17.90 17.48 -28.31
N LYS A 211 -17.16 16.90 -27.37
CA LYS A 211 -16.94 17.48 -26.06
C LYS A 211 -15.48 17.83 -25.83
N VAL A 212 -15.22 19.09 -25.53
CA VAL A 212 -13.92 19.56 -25.06
C VAL A 212 -13.95 19.62 -23.56
N PHE A 213 -12.90 19.09 -22.96
CA PHE A 213 -12.56 19.23 -21.54
C PHE A 213 -11.31 20.10 -21.41
N THR A 214 -11.36 21.04 -20.49
CA THR A 214 -10.24 21.94 -20.22
C THR A 214 -9.96 21.94 -18.72
N SER A 215 -8.69 21.87 -18.34
CA SER A 215 -8.33 21.89 -16.90
C SER A 215 -8.76 23.21 -16.25
N PRO A 216 -9.19 23.17 -14.95
CA PRO A 216 -9.65 24.36 -14.22
C PRO A 216 -8.63 25.51 -14.19
N GLU A 217 -7.34 25.19 -14.26
CA GLU A 217 -6.24 26.15 -14.28
C GLU A 217 -6.29 27.04 -15.54
N THR A 218 -6.71 26.47 -16.68
CA THR A 218 -6.91 27.23 -17.93
C THR A 218 -8.01 28.26 -17.77
N GLU A 219 -9.13 27.87 -17.19
CA GLU A 219 -10.28 28.76 -16.96
C GLU A 219 -9.92 29.85 -15.94
N ALA A 220 -9.19 29.47 -14.87
CA ALA A 220 -8.71 30.41 -13.86
C ALA A 220 -7.73 31.45 -14.47
N ALA A 221 -6.81 31.02 -15.35
CA ALA A 221 -5.89 31.89 -16.04
C ALA A 221 -6.61 32.93 -16.96
N LEU A 222 -7.74 32.52 -17.54
CA LEU A 222 -8.59 33.37 -18.35
C LEU A 222 -9.60 34.20 -17.54
N GLY A 223 -9.69 34.00 -16.22
CA GLY A 223 -10.67 34.65 -15.35
C GLY A 223 -12.11 34.14 -15.58
N LEU A 224 -12.28 32.98 -16.18
CA LEU A 224 -13.58 32.38 -16.48
C LEU A 224 -14.08 31.57 -15.30
N LYS A 225 -15.39 31.30 -15.26
CA LYS A 225 -15.99 30.41 -14.27
C LYS A 225 -15.68 28.96 -14.64
N HIS A 226 -15.58 28.09 -13.63
CA HIS A 226 -15.36 26.66 -13.80
C HIS A 226 -16.45 26.04 -14.71
N GLY A 227 -16.03 25.24 -15.70
CA GLY A 227 -16.89 24.63 -16.70
C GLY A 227 -17.32 25.57 -17.84
N ALA A 228 -16.79 26.78 -17.92
CA ALA A 228 -17.13 27.74 -18.98
C ALA A 228 -16.64 27.31 -20.37
N LEU A 229 -15.52 26.59 -20.41
CA LEU A 229 -14.91 26.08 -21.64
C LEU A 229 -15.30 24.64 -21.96
N ASP A 230 -15.96 23.95 -21.03
CA ASP A 230 -16.42 22.58 -21.23
C ASP A 230 -17.62 22.54 -22.18
N GLY A 231 -17.65 21.58 -23.08
CA GLY A 231 -18.76 21.38 -24.03
C GLY A 231 -18.32 21.29 -25.49
N PRO A 232 -19.17 21.70 -26.44
CA PRO A 232 -18.86 21.60 -27.87
C PRO A 232 -17.59 22.37 -28.26
N ALA A 233 -16.81 21.82 -29.19
CA ALA A 233 -15.59 22.44 -29.69
C ALA A 233 -15.81 23.88 -30.20
N ALA A 234 -16.99 24.17 -30.75
CA ALA A 234 -17.37 25.51 -31.20
C ALA A 234 -17.26 26.54 -30.06
N ARG A 235 -17.71 26.21 -28.83
CA ARG A 235 -17.65 27.10 -27.67
C ARG A 235 -16.20 27.45 -27.31
N TRP A 236 -15.32 26.48 -27.37
CA TRP A 236 -13.90 26.66 -27.10
C TRP A 236 -13.24 27.54 -28.20
N LEU A 237 -13.59 27.29 -29.49
CA LEU A 237 -13.12 28.10 -30.60
C LEU A 237 -13.57 29.56 -30.52
N ASP A 238 -14.72 29.85 -29.93
CA ASP A 238 -15.26 31.22 -29.79
C ASP A 238 -14.43 32.09 -28.86
N VAL A 239 -13.67 31.51 -27.96
CA VAL A 239 -12.76 32.25 -27.07
C VAL A 239 -11.43 32.57 -27.74
N LEU A 240 -11.09 31.89 -28.87
CA LEU A 240 -9.89 32.19 -29.64
C LEU A 240 -10.01 33.57 -30.35
N HIS A 241 -8.86 34.22 -30.52
CA HIS A 241 -8.76 35.41 -31.31
C HIS A 241 -9.18 35.13 -32.78
N GLN A 242 -9.94 36.04 -33.38
CA GLN A 242 -10.53 35.82 -34.70
C GLN A 242 -9.50 35.45 -35.78
N LEU A 243 -8.32 36.07 -35.76
CA LEU A 243 -7.25 35.75 -36.74
C LEU A 243 -6.57 34.40 -36.52
N ASP A 244 -6.68 33.82 -35.35
CA ASP A 244 -6.04 32.53 -34.99
C ASP A 244 -7.02 31.37 -35.19
N ARG A 245 -8.32 31.60 -35.17
CA ARG A 245 -9.40 30.60 -35.21
C ARG A 245 -9.32 29.72 -36.45
N ASP A 246 -9.24 30.29 -37.62
CA ASP A 246 -9.25 29.55 -38.90
C ASP A 246 -7.99 28.66 -39.03
N ARG A 247 -6.83 29.23 -38.66
CA ARG A 247 -5.56 28.49 -38.65
C ARG A 247 -5.55 27.34 -37.67
N PHE A 248 -6.12 27.55 -36.49
CA PHE A 248 -6.24 26.55 -35.47
C PHE A 248 -7.17 25.42 -35.90
N ARG A 249 -8.33 25.75 -36.48
CA ARG A 249 -9.31 24.80 -37.04
C ARG A 249 -8.70 23.95 -38.15
N ALA A 250 -8.04 24.56 -39.10
CA ALA A 250 -7.38 23.85 -40.20
C ALA A 250 -6.29 22.86 -39.69
N ALA A 251 -5.57 23.21 -38.64
CA ALA A 251 -4.57 22.32 -38.04
C ALA A 251 -5.23 21.12 -37.33
N LEU A 252 -6.35 21.30 -36.64
CA LEU A 252 -7.14 20.21 -36.04
C LEU A 252 -7.70 19.30 -37.12
N ASP A 253 -8.37 19.84 -38.14
CA ASP A 253 -8.98 19.09 -39.23
C ASP A 253 -7.93 18.22 -39.95
N SER A 254 -6.75 18.76 -40.24
CA SER A 254 -5.63 18.03 -40.84
C SER A 254 -5.17 16.82 -40.02
N VAL A 255 -5.12 16.96 -38.71
CA VAL A 255 -4.68 15.86 -37.81
C VAL A 255 -5.78 14.82 -37.67
N LEU A 256 -7.04 15.21 -37.64
CA LEU A 256 -8.19 14.30 -37.64
C LEU A 256 -8.29 13.48 -38.93
N GLU A 257 -8.18 14.13 -40.11
CA GLU A 257 -8.20 13.45 -41.40
C GLU A 257 -7.07 12.44 -41.53
N GLN A 258 -5.86 12.80 -41.13
CA GLN A 258 -4.69 11.94 -41.20
C GLN A 258 -4.64 10.88 -40.12
N ARG A 259 -5.45 11.00 -39.05
CA ARG A 259 -5.46 10.12 -37.85
C ARG A 259 -4.08 9.92 -37.23
N ARG A 260 -3.17 10.84 -37.48
CA ARG A 260 -1.77 10.84 -37.01
C ARG A 260 -1.19 12.24 -37.05
N GLY A 261 -0.08 12.41 -36.37
CA GLY A 261 0.63 13.69 -36.35
C GLY A 261 0.56 14.36 -34.98
N ARG A 262 0.76 15.64 -34.98
CA ARG A 262 0.74 16.50 -33.77
C ARG A 262 0.21 17.86 -34.14
N VAL A 263 -0.70 18.37 -33.34
CA VAL A 263 -1.04 19.80 -33.34
C VAL A 263 -0.02 20.53 -32.49
N ALA A 264 0.64 21.53 -33.04
CA ALA A 264 1.52 22.45 -32.34
C ALA A 264 1.19 23.85 -32.83
N GLN A 265 0.42 24.59 -32.04
CA GLN A 265 -0.09 25.90 -32.43
C GLN A 265 0.00 26.87 -31.25
N ASP A 266 0.46 28.07 -31.57
CA ASP A 266 0.37 29.21 -30.66
C ASP A 266 -0.81 30.08 -31.08
N PHE A 267 -1.64 30.47 -30.11
CA PHE A 267 -2.88 31.21 -30.34
C PHE A 267 -3.19 32.08 -29.14
N ARG A 268 -4.10 33.04 -29.39
CA ARG A 268 -4.58 33.97 -28.35
C ARG A 268 -5.96 33.56 -27.90
N MET A 269 -6.17 33.50 -26.58
CA MET A 269 -7.48 33.32 -25.98
C MET A 269 -7.91 34.61 -25.25
N ARG A 270 -9.19 34.90 -25.34
CA ARG A 270 -9.81 36.05 -24.73
C ARG A 270 -10.11 35.83 -23.26
N THR A 271 -9.60 36.67 -22.40
CA THR A 271 -9.91 36.69 -20.96
C THR A 271 -11.30 37.26 -20.69
N ALA A 272 -11.82 37.05 -19.48
CA ALA A 272 -13.09 37.63 -19.01
C ALA A 272 -13.09 39.16 -19.10
N ASP A 273 -11.93 39.81 -18.94
CA ASP A 273 -11.75 41.25 -19.02
C ASP A 273 -11.61 41.79 -20.45
N GLY A 274 -11.69 40.89 -21.46
CA GLY A 274 -11.59 41.24 -22.88
C GLY A 274 -10.18 41.36 -23.44
N HIS A 275 -9.15 41.12 -22.63
CA HIS A 275 -7.76 41.06 -23.07
C HIS A 275 -7.46 39.73 -23.71
N TYR A 276 -6.29 39.59 -24.33
CA TYR A 276 -5.84 38.33 -24.94
C TYR A 276 -4.55 37.84 -24.29
N LEU A 277 -4.55 36.57 -23.92
CA LEU A 277 -3.36 35.82 -23.45
C LEU A 277 -2.88 34.86 -24.51
N TRP A 278 -1.58 34.70 -24.63
CA TRP A 278 -0.98 33.73 -25.52
C TRP A 278 -0.90 32.35 -24.86
N PHE A 279 -1.35 31.36 -25.63
CA PHE A 279 -1.26 29.92 -25.26
C PHE A 279 -0.54 29.16 -26.36
N ALA A 280 0.18 28.11 -25.97
CA ALA A 280 0.78 27.13 -26.86
C ALA A 280 0.11 25.77 -26.64
N LEU A 281 -0.60 25.23 -27.63
CA LEU A 281 -1.16 23.88 -27.57
C LEU A 281 -0.23 22.90 -28.26
N ARG A 282 -0.02 21.77 -27.59
CA ARG A 282 0.66 20.60 -28.15
C ARG A 282 -0.22 19.38 -27.89
N ALA A 283 -0.90 18.91 -28.92
CA ALA A 283 -1.82 17.76 -28.83
C ALA A 283 -1.48 16.68 -29.84
N ARG A 284 -1.92 15.46 -29.56
CA ARG A 284 -1.83 14.31 -30.48
C ARG A 284 -3.19 13.62 -30.53
N PRO A 285 -3.59 13.07 -31.69
CA PRO A 285 -4.77 12.25 -31.76
C PRO A 285 -4.53 10.93 -31.03
N VAL A 286 -5.52 10.49 -30.28
CA VAL A 286 -5.61 9.14 -29.73
C VAL A 286 -6.50 8.33 -30.65
N VAL A 287 -5.98 7.23 -31.18
CA VAL A 287 -6.71 6.36 -32.11
C VAL A 287 -7.19 5.15 -31.33
N GLY A 288 -8.49 4.90 -31.37
CA GLY A 288 -9.13 3.74 -30.76
C GLY A 288 -8.77 2.43 -31.46
N SER A 289 -9.20 1.31 -30.90
CA SER A 289 -8.99 -0.03 -31.48
C SER A 289 -9.70 -0.25 -32.82
N ASP A 290 -10.70 0.58 -33.13
CA ASP A 290 -11.46 0.62 -34.38
C ASP A 290 -10.79 1.50 -35.46
N GLY A 291 -9.70 2.17 -35.14
CA GLY A 291 -8.97 3.05 -36.04
C GLY A 291 -9.54 4.46 -36.13
N GLU A 292 -10.58 4.79 -35.40
CA GLU A 292 -11.12 6.15 -35.31
C GLU A 292 -10.40 6.97 -34.26
N VAL A 293 -10.42 8.32 -34.41
CA VAL A 293 -9.88 9.25 -33.39
C VAL A 293 -10.94 9.39 -32.30
N VAL A 294 -10.49 9.14 -31.08
CA VAL A 294 -11.33 9.21 -29.86
C VAL A 294 -11.14 10.53 -29.17
#